data_5a3c7ba3d02e3ecb8c15e2988461307a
#
_entry.id   5a3c7ba3d02e3ecb8c15e2988461307a
#
_cell.length_a   1.000
_cell.length_b   1.000
_cell.length_c   1.000
_cell.angle_alpha   90.00
_cell.angle_beta   90.00
_cell.angle_gamma   90.00
#
_symmetry.space_group_name_H-M   'P 1'
#
loop_
_entity.id
_entity.type
_entity.pdbx_description
1 polymer ?
#
loop_
_entity_poly.entity_id
_entity_poly.type
_entity_poly.pdbx_seq_one_letter_code
_entity_poly.pdbx_strand_id
1 'polypeptide(L)' 'MNYKEDSFLIRTYTKAELAHLYNPHVCLKVALQILRRCIIYNLPLLHELEQEGYRARNRLLSPKQVATIIHFLGEP' A
#
# COMPACT_ATOMS: atom_id res chain seq x y z
N MET A 1 3.81 -15.05 -23.29
CA MET A 1 4.00 -14.42 -22.30
C MET A 1 3.22 -14.70 -21.13
N ASN A 2 3.71 -14.58 -20.13
CA ASN A 2 3.07 -15.00 -18.99
C ASN A 2 2.85 -13.86 -18.07
N TYR A 3 1.64 -13.59 -17.86
CA TYR A 3 1.29 -12.46 -17.09
C TYR A 3 1.42 -12.64 -15.65
N LYS A 4 1.51 -13.88 -15.19
CA LYS A 4 1.61 -14.11 -13.81
C LYS A 4 2.90 -13.65 -13.23
N GLU A 5 3.90 -13.56 -14.06
CA GLU A 5 5.17 -13.10 -13.62
C GLU A 5 5.13 -11.66 -13.21
N ASP A 6 4.15 -10.94 -13.74
CA ASP A 6 4.02 -9.55 -13.42
C ASP A 6 3.00 -9.30 -12.34
N SER A 7 2.42 -10.35 -11.82
CA SER A 7 1.40 -10.21 -10.79
C SER A 7 2.02 -9.66 -9.52
N PHE A 8 1.29 -8.79 -8.87
CA PHE A 8 1.72 -8.24 -7.60
C PHE A 8 1.72 -9.35 -6.54
N LEU A 9 2.77 -9.39 -5.75
CA LEU A 9 2.89 -10.40 -4.71
C LEU A 9 2.46 -9.84 -3.38
N ILE A 10 1.50 -10.49 -2.73
CA ILE A 10 1.04 -10.10 -1.40
C ILE A 10 2.03 -10.63 -0.36
N ARG A 11 2.74 -9.71 0.26
CA ARG A 11 3.72 -10.04 1.29
C ARG A 11 3.94 -8.82 2.16
N THR A 12 4.83 -8.90 3.11
CA THR A 12 5.20 -7.73 3.91
C THR A 12 5.97 -6.75 3.03
N TYR A 13 5.58 -5.49 3.10
CA TYR A 13 6.29 -4.41 2.43
C TYR A 13 6.53 -3.31 3.44
N THR A 14 7.56 -2.50 3.22
CA THR A 14 7.60 -1.21 3.90
C THR A 14 6.57 -0.32 3.21
N LYS A 15 6.08 0.68 3.93
CA LYS A 15 5.15 1.63 3.32
C LYS A 15 5.80 2.32 2.12
N ALA A 16 7.08 2.65 2.23
CA ALA A 16 7.79 3.31 1.15
C ALA A 16 7.90 2.40 -0.08
N GLU A 17 8.17 1.11 0.12
CA GLU A 17 8.25 0.18 -0.99
C GLU A 17 6.92 0.09 -1.73
N LEU A 18 5.84 -0.10 -0.99
CA LEU A 18 4.54 -0.20 -1.63
C LEU A 18 4.15 1.10 -2.30
N ALA A 19 4.41 2.22 -1.63
CA ALA A 19 4.13 3.53 -2.19
C ALA A 19 4.86 3.74 -3.50
N HIS A 20 6.11 3.29 -3.57
CA HIS A 20 6.93 3.48 -4.78
C HIS A 20 6.47 2.58 -5.92
N LEU A 21 5.91 1.42 -5.59
CA LEU A 21 5.31 0.57 -6.62
C LEU A 21 4.10 1.25 -7.27
N TYR A 22 3.29 1.95 -6.47
CA TYR A 22 2.16 2.70 -7.01
C TYR A 22 2.60 3.95 -7.76
N ASN A 23 3.71 4.55 -7.38
CA ASN A 23 4.15 5.81 -7.96
C ASN A 23 5.65 5.75 -8.27
N PRO A 24 6.04 4.96 -9.27
CA PRO A 24 7.47 4.73 -9.52
C PRO A 24 8.21 5.89 -10.14
N HIS A 25 7.48 6.91 -10.61
CA HIS A 25 8.10 8.02 -11.30
C HIS A 25 8.44 9.20 -10.38
N VAL A 26 8.17 9.09 -9.09
CA VAL A 26 8.49 10.13 -8.13
C VAL A 26 9.45 9.56 -7.08
N CYS A 27 10.07 10.44 -6.29
CA CYS A 27 10.98 9.95 -5.26
C CYS A 27 10.19 9.27 -4.14
N LEU A 28 10.90 8.49 -3.32
CA LEU A 28 10.26 7.71 -2.25
C LEU A 28 9.44 8.58 -1.30
N LYS A 29 9.97 9.74 -0.95
CA LYS A 29 9.28 10.63 -0.03
C LYS A 29 7.94 11.09 -0.58
N VAL A 30 7.91 11.47 -1.85
CA VAL A 30 6.69 11.93 -2.49
C VAL A 30 5.73 10.77 -2.67
N ALA A 31 6.24 9.61 -3.09
CA ALA A 31 5.41 8.42 -3.24
C ALA A 31 4.70 8.08 -1.93
N LEU A 32 5.44 8.15 -0.82
CA LEU A 32 4.88 7.85 0.49
C LEU A 32 3.79 8.85 0.87
N GLN A 33 3.99 10.12 0.56
CA GLN A 33 2.96 11.13 0.82
C GLN A 33 1.70 10.86 0.03
N ILE A 34 1.85 10.45 -1.22
CA ILE A 34 0.68 10.14 -2.06
C ILE A 34 -0.07 8.95 -1.48
N LEU A 35 0.63 7.89 -1.09
CA LEU A 35 -0.02 6.73 -0.52
C LEU A 35 -0.75 7.09 0.78
N ARG A 36 -0.12 7.89 1.64
CA ARG A 36 -0.76 8.33 2.87
C ARG A 36 -2.06 9.07 2.60
N ARG A 37 -2.06 9.95 1.60
CA ARG A 37 -3.27 10.68 1.26
C ARG A 37 -4.35 9.75 0.77
N CYS A 38 -3.99 8.79 -0.06
CA CYS A 38 -4.97 7.82 -0.55
C CYS A 38 -5.62 7.09 0.61
N ILE A 39 -4.84 6.72 1.61
CA ILE A 39 -5.36 6.00 2.76
C ILE A 39 -6.23 6.91 3.62
N ILE A 40 -5.76 8.11 3.92
CA ILE A 40 -6.47 9.03 4.82
C ILE A 40 -7.80 9.47 4.22
N TYR A 41 -7.84 9.69 2.92
CA TYR A 41 -9.05 10.18 2.30
C TYR A 41 -10.01 9.08 1.89
N ASN A 42 -9.62 7.84 2.05
CA ASN A 42 -10.50 6.70 1.79
C ASN A 42 -10.88 6.12 3.16
N LEU A 43 -11.94 6.65 3.75
CA LEU A 43 -12.31 6.28 5.11
C LEU A 43 -12.59 4.80 5.31
N PRO A 44 -13.29 4.13 4.38
CA PRO A 44 -13.46 2.67 4.53
C PRO A 44 -12.12 1.94 4.56
N LEU A 45 -11.18 2.34 3.73
CA LEU A 45 -9.84 1.72 3.72
C LEU A 45 -9.13 1.98 5.04
N LEU A 46 -9.11 3.22 5.49
CA LEU A 46 -8.44 3.58 6.74
C LEU A 46 -9.03 2.80 7.91
N HIS A 47 -10.36 2.73 7.97
CA HIS A 47 -11.04 2.02 9.04
C HIS A 47 -10.65 0.55 9.06
N GLU A 48 -10.67 -0.08 7.91
CA GLU A 48 -10.29 -1.48 7.79
C GLU A 48 -8.83 -1.70 8.21
N LEU A 49 -7.94 -0.83 7.75
CA LEU A 49 -6.52 -0.95 8.10
C LEU A 49 -6.30 -0.77 9.59
N GLU A 50 -7.02 0.14 10.22
CA GLU A 50 -6.87 0.35 11.66
C GLU A 50 -7.29 -0.87 12.44
N GLN A 51 -8.32 -1.57 11.98
CA GLN A 51 -8.72 -2.81 12.60
C GLN A 51 -7.66 -3.90 12.46
N GLU A 52 -6.80 -3.77 11.47
CA GLU A 52 -5.72 -4.73 11.23
C GLU A 52 -4.39 -4.28 11.86
N GLY A 53 -4.44 -3.28 12.72
CA GLY A 53 -3.26 -2.83 13.43
C GLY A 53 -2.45 -1.75 12.74
N TYR A 54 -2.99 -1.16 11.68
CA TYR A 54 -2.29 -0.11 10.96
C TYR A 54 -2.11 1.12 11.84
N ARG A 55 -0.90 1.69 11.81
CA ARG A 55 -0.63 2.94 12.47
C ARG A 55 0.24 3.81 11.59
N ALA A 56 -0.01 5.11 11.65
CA ALA A 56 0.70 6.05 10.78
C ALA A 56 2.21 5.98 10.94
N ARG A 57 2.68 5.72 12.15
CA ARG A 57 4.12 5.73 12.43
C ARG A 57 4.82 4.41 12.15
N ASN A 58 4.08 3.33 11.92
CA ASN A 58 4.72 2.06 11.62
C ASN A 58 5.27 2.08 10.21
N ARG A 59 6.43 1.47 10.02
CA ARG A 59 7.05 1.42 8.70
C ARG A 59 6.58 0.26 7.86
N LEU A 60 6.23 -0.83 8.51
CA LEU A 60 5.90 -2.06 7.81
C LEU A 60 4.41 -2.24 7.66
N LEU A 61 4.03 -2.87 6.56
CA LEU A 61 2.66 -3.30 6.31
C LEU A 61 2.67 -4.82 6.29
N SER A 62 1.80 -5.42 7.10
CA SER A 62 1.67 -6.87 7.10
C SER A 62 1.05 -7.35 5.79
N PRO A 63 1.17 -8.62 5.45
CA PRO A 63 0.53 -9.13 4.24
C PRO A 63 -0.97 -8.85 4.22
N LYS A 64 -1.62 -8.93 5.36
CA LYS A 64 -3.04 -8.66 5.44
C LYS A 64 -3.35 -7.20 5.14
N GLN A 65 -2.55 -6.29 5.68
CA GLN A 65 -2.73 -4.87 5.40
C GLN A 65 -2.46 -4.57 3.93
N VAL A 66 -1.45 -5.21 3.35
CA VAL A 66 -1.16 -5.06 1.93
C VAL A 66 -2.35 -5.53 1.10
N ALA A 67 -2.91 -6.69 1.44
CA ALA A 67 -4.08 -7.20 0.72
C ALA A 67 -5.25 -6.23 0.81
N THR A 68 -5.47 -5.62 1.96
CA THR A 68 -6.55 -4.64 2.13
C THR A 68 -6.32 -3.43 1.24
N ILE A 69 -5.10 -2.92 1.20
CA ILE A 69 -4.79 -1.77 0.36
C ILE A 69 -5.03 -2.11 -1.11
N ILE A 70 -4.56 -3.28 -1.54
CA ILE A 70 -4.77 -3.71 -2.93
C ILE A 70 -6.25 -3.85 -3.23
N HIS A 71 -7.02 -4.34 -2.29
CA HIS A 71 -8.46 -4.50 -2.48
C HIS A 71 -9.13 -3.16 -2.76
N PHE A 72 -8.73 -2.11 -2.03
CA PHE A 72 -9.37 -0.80 -2.17
C PHE A 72 -8.77 0.04 -3.29
N LEU A 73 -7.46 -0.03 -3.50
CA LEU A 73 -6.78 0.85 -4.45
C LEU A 73 -6.40 0.17 -5.76
N GLY A 74 -6.49 -1.16 -5.81
CA GLY A 74 -6.03 -1.91 -6.97
C GLY A 74 -4.55 -2.22 -6.88
N GLU A 75 -4.08 -3.07 -7.80
CA GLU A 75 -2.66 -3.42 -7.82
C GLU A 75 -1.85 -2.26 -8.40
N PRO A 76 -0.63 -2.08 -7.91
CA PRO A 76 0.23 -1.01 -8.41
C PRO A 76 0.63 -1.14 -9.87
#